data_e00748e581c9eb78bed8601cdbe96adc
#
_entry.id   e00748e581c9eb78bed8601cdbe96adc
#
_cell.length_a   1.000
_cell.length_b   1.000
_cell.length_c   1.000
_cell.angle_alpha   90.00
_cell.angle_beta   90.00
_cell.angle_gamma   90.00
#
_symmetry.space_group_name_H-M   'P 1'
#
loop_
_entity.id
_entity.type
_entity.pdbx_description
1 polymer ?
#
loop_
_entity_poly.entity_id
_entity_poly.type
_entity_poly.pdbx_seq_one_letter_code
_entity_poly.pdbx_strand_id
1 'polypeptide(L)'
;MYPEKRNTPLPDNRNFTENWFGSDLQFNQLYPSSIQLLACRHWTPLTVARKAANFLAAETNVRILDIGSGVGKFCLAAAHYKPKSFYYGIEQRERLVNLAESANKKLRLKNISFTNGNFTQIDFRNYDHFYFYNSFYENIIGTDKIDQTIDYSLELFNYYNRYLYKQLEQKPPGTRVATFHSLEDEIPRDYHIVGSEMNDLLKFWIKV
;
A
#
# COMPACT_ATOMS: atom_id res chain seq x y z
N MET A 1 -12.19 65.25 -17.02
CA MET A 1 -13.05 64.08 -17.13
C MET A 1 -12.12 62.85 -17.26
N TYR A 2 -11.82 62.16 -16.14
CA TYR A 2 -10.98 60.97 -16.12
C TYR A 2 -11.84 59.73 -16.23
N PRO A 3 -11.48 58.73 -17.05
CA PRO A 3 -12.27 57.51 -17.12
C PRO A 3 -12.11 56.64 -15.89
N GLU A 4 -13.22 56.17 -15.33
CA GLU A 4 -13.30 55.19 -14.24
C GLU A 4 -12.58 53.90 -14.59
N LYS A 5 -11.67 53.48 -13.74
CA LYS A 5 -11.06 52.14 -13.77
C LYS A 5 -12.13 51.09 -13.46
N ARG A 6 -12.52 50.29 -14.45
CA ARG A 6 -13.32 49.08 -14.21
C ARG A 6 -12.50 48.11 -13.39
N ASN A 7 -12.93 47.86 -12.16
CA ASN A 7 -12.48 46.75 -11.36
C ASN A 7 -12.92 45.46 -12.04
N THR A 8 -12.02 44.78 -12.73
CA THR A 8 -12.21 43.39 -13.11
C THR A 8 -12.10 42.55 -11.84
N PRO A 9 -13.11 41.72 -11.48
CA PRO A 9 -13.00 40.85 -10.34
C PRO A 9 -11.86 39.85 -10.60
N LEU A 10 -11.01 39.65 -9.59
CA LEU A 10 -10.00 38.61 -9.57
C LEU A 10 -10.67 37.26 -9.85
N PRO A 11 -10.04 36.34 -10.62
CA PRO A 11 -10.61 35.04 -10.87
C PRO A 11 -10.83 34.34 -9.55
N ASP A 12 -12.05 33.87 -9.39
CA ASP A 12 -12.55 33.12 -8.26
C ASP A 12 -11.68 31.87 -8.05
N ASN A 13 -10.96 31.81 -6.94
CA ASN A 13 -10.06 30.75 -6.57
C ASN A 13 -10.85 29.52 -6.08
N ARG A 14 -11.94 29.17 -6.84
CA ARG A 14 -12.80 28.04 -6.56
C ARG A 14 -12.24 26.77 -7.20
N ASN A 15 -11.71 25.89 -6.31
CA ASN A 15 -11.63 24.45 -6.49
C ASN A 15 -10.75 23.92 -7.62
N PHE A 16 -9.45 24.05 -7.52
CA PHE A 16 -8.59 22.92 -7.85
C PHE A 16 -8.82 21.86 -6.76
N THR A 17 -9.80 20.98 -6.93
CA THR A 17 -9.77 19.70 -6.24
C THR A 17 -8.51 19.00 -6.75
N GLU A 18 -7.48 19.03 -5.91
CA GLU A 18 -6.22 18.34 -6.21
C GLU A 18 -6.55 16.88 -6.49
N ASN A 19 -6.44 16.47 -7.75
CA ASN A 19 -6.73 15.09 -8.16
C ASN A 19 -5.53 14.20 -7.82
N TRP A 20 -5.31 13.95 -6.52
CA TRP A 20 -4.20 13.14 -6.02
C TRP A 20 -4.11 11.75 -6.66
N PHE A 21 -5.22 11.21 -7.13
CA PHE A 21 -5.30 9.86 -7.71
C PHE A 21 -5.29 9.84 -9.25
N GLY A 22 -5.03 10.97 -9.89
CA GLY A 22 -4.97 11.09 -11.34
C GLY A 22 -3.70 10.50 -11.96
N SER A 23 -2.57 10.56 -11.23
CA SER A 23 -1.29 9.96 -11.66
C SER A 23 -0.38 9.71 -10.45
N ASP A 24 0.62 8.83 -10.63
CA ASP A 24 1.64 8.59 -9.60
C ASP A 24 2.41 9.87 -9.26
N LEU A 25 2.69 10.73 -10.23
CA LEU A 25 3.37 12.02 -10.00
C LEU A 25 2.53 12.94 -9.10
N GLN A 26 1.23 13.04 -9.36
CA GLN A 26 0.33 13.85 -8.53
C GLN A 26 0.22 13.27 -7.11
N PHE A 27 0.03 11.95 -7.00
CA PHE A 27 -0.04 11.30 -5.70
C PHE A 27 1.25 11.49 -4.88
N ASN A 28 2.41 11.38 -5.53
CA ASN A 28 3.69 11.49 -4.85
C ASN A 28 3.92 12.89 -4.24
N GLN A 29 3.25 13.94 -4.73
CA GLN A 29 3.30 15.30 -4.14
C GLN A 29 2.67 15.39 -2.74
N LEU A 30 1.95 14.37 -2.28
CA LEU A 30 1.53 14.26 -0.88
C LEU A 30 2.72 14.21 0.09
N TYR A 31 3.88 13.80 -0.38
CA TYR A 31 5.08 13.53 0.42
C TYR A 31 6.21 14.54 0.14
N PRO A 32 7.13 14.75 1.10
CA PRO A 32 8.34 15.56 0.88
C PRO A 32 9.19 15.02 -0.28
N SER A 33 9.86 15.91 -1.03
CA SER A 33 10.68 15.55 -2.19
C SER A 33 11.78 14.51 -1.88
N SER A 34 12.36 14.57 -0.69
CA SER A 34 13.38 13.60 -0.22
C SER A 34 12.86 12.16 -0.15
N ILE A 35 11.55 11.97 0.07
CA ILE A 35 10.92 10.65 0.12
C ILE A 35 10.39 10.23 -1.24
N GLN A 36 10.04 11.17 -2.11
CA GLN A 36 9.57 10.86 -3.47
C GLN A 36 10.60 10.08 -4.30
N LEU A 37 11.90 10.18 -3.98
CA LEU A 37 12.98 9.41 -4.62
C LEU A 37 12.79 7.89 -4.44
N LEU A 38 12.09 7.44 -3.41
CA LEU A 38 11.79 6.03 -3.15
C LEU A 38 10.65 5.50 -4.05
N ALA A 39 9.87 6.38 -4.69
CA ALA A 39 8.63 6.02 -5.36
C ALA A 39 8.83 5.02 -6.51
N CYS A 40 9.92 5.14 -7.26
CA CYS A 40 10.17 4.29 -8.43
C CYS A 40 10.50 2.82 -8.09
N ARG A 41 10.91 2.54 -6.84
CA ARG A 41 11.38 1.20 -6.41
C ARG A 41 10.58 0.60 -5.28
N HIS A 42 10.04 1.43 -4.39
CA HIS A 42 9.46 0.98 -3.13
C HIS A 42 7.97 1.29 -2.98
N TRP A 43 7.35 2.03 -3.90
CA TRP A 43 5.95 2.39 -3.76
C TRP A 43 5.09 1.69 -4.81
N THR A 44 3.98 1.14 -4.36
CA THR A 44 2.97 0.54 -5.25
C THR A 44 2.47 1.58 -6.27
N PRO A 45 2.56 1.33 -7.58
CA PRO A 45 1.94 2.20 -8.59
C PRO A 45 0.42 2.27 -8.39
N LEU A 46 -0.20 3.42 -8.67
CA LEU A 46 -1.67 3.60 -8.52
C LEU A 46 -2.47 2.59 -9.34
N THR A 47 -1.98 2.23 -10.52
CA THR A 47 -2.62 1.22 -11.37
C THR A 47 -2.62 -0.16 -10.72
N VAL A 48 -1.51 -0.55 -10.09
CA VAL A 48 -1.38 -1.80 -9.32
C VAL A 48 -2.30 -1.74 -8.09
N ALA A 49 -2.25 -0.64 -7.32
CA ALA A 49 -3.09 -0.46 -6.14
C ALA A 49 -4.58 -0.59 -6.47
N ARG A 50 -5.05 0.02 -7.56
CA ARG A 50 -6.44 -0.08 -8.03
C ARG A 50 -6.83 -1.50 -8.39
N LYS A 51 -5.98 -2.23 -9.12
CA LYS A 51 -6.23 -3.62 -9.52
C LYS A 51 -6.27 -4.55 -8.31
N ALA A 52 -5.28 -4.44 -7.42
CA ALA A 52 -5.23 -5.21 -6.18
C ALA A 52 -6.44 -4.90 -5.28
N ALA A 53 -6.83 -3.63 -5.12
CA ALA A 53 -8.01 -3.25 -4.36
C ALA A 53 -9.31 -3.81 -4.96
N ASN A 54 -9.44 -3.83 -6.29
CA ASN A 54 -10.61 -4.43 -6.96
C ASN A 54 -10.74 -5.92 -6.65
N PHE A 55 -9.64 -6.62 -6.60
CA PHE A 55 -9.61 -8.04 -6.28
C PHE A 55 -9.84 -8.31 -4.78
N LEU A 56 -9.10 -7.63 -3.90
CA LEU A 56 -9.16 -7.86 -2.46
C LEU A 56 -10.47 -7.38 -1.84
N ALA A 57 -11.01 -6.25 -2.31
CA ALA A 57 -12.28 -5.68 -1.86
C ALA A 57 -13.40 -5.95 -2.89
N ALA A 58 -13.50 -7.18 -3.41
CA ALA A 58 -14.61 -7.58 -4.26
C ALA A 58 -15.94 -7.61 -3.47
N GLU A 59 -15.87 -7.89 -2.19
CA GLU A 59 -16.97 -7.76 -1.23
C GLU A 59 -16.79 -6.49 -0.38
N THR A 60 -17.87 -6.02 0.22
CA THR A 60 -17.85 -4.86 1.12
C THR A 60 -17.53 -5.27 2.55
N ASN A 61 -17.07 -4.31 3.36
CA ASN A 61 -16.77 -4.47 4.79
C ASN A 61 -15.62 -5.45 5.10
N VAL A 62 -14.83 -5.84 4.10
CA VAL A 62 -13.62 -6.65 4.32
C VAL A 62 -12.48 -5.81 4.90
N ARG A 63 -11.64 -6.44 5.71
CA ARG A 63 -10.45 -5.86 6.35
C ARG A 63 -9.21 -6.36 5.62
N ILE A 64 -8.47 -5.45 5.02
CA ILE A 64 -7.32 -5.76 4.18
C ILE A 64 -6.06 -5.25 4.86
N LEU A 65 -5.08 -6.13 5.04
CA LEU A 65 -3.76 -5.79 5.60
C LEU A 65 -2.73 -5.62 4.50
N ASP A 66 -2.04 -4.49 4.51
CA ASP A 66 -0.84 -4.19 3.73
C ASP A 66 0.40 -4.46 4.56
N ILE A 67 1.17 -5.49 4.20
CA ILE A 67 2.35 -5.95 4.94
C ILE A 67 3.59 -5.22 4.44
N GLY A 68 4.19 -4.38 5.29
CA GLY A 68 5.28 -3.47 4.91
C GLY A 68 4.74 -2.29 4.10
N SER A 69 3.77 -1.58 4.67
CA SER A 69 2.98 -0.57 3.96
C SER A 69 3.78 0.67 3.53
N GLY A 70 5.02 0.83 4.01
CA GLY A 70 5.86 1.98 3.71
C GLY A 70 5.14 3.31 4.01
N VAL A 71 5.07 4.19 3.02
CA VAL A 71 4.35 5.47 3.12
C VAL A 71 2.82 5.33 2.96
N GLY A 72 2.29 4.11 2.94
CA GLY A 72 0.86 3.82 2.89
C GLY A 72 0.20 3.98 1.53
N LYS A 73 0.96 4.04 0.43
CA LYS A 73 0.40 4.35 -0.89
C LYS A 73 -0.66 3.36 -1.35
N PHE A 74 -0.46 2.04 -1.11
CA PHE A 74 -1.49 1.04 -1.42
C PHE A 74 -2.77 1.30 -0.61
N CYS A 75 -2.68 1.39 0.72
CA CYS A 75 -3.84 1.61 1.59
C CYS A 75 -4.63 2.87 1.21
N LEU A 76 -3.93 3.99 0.97
CA LEU A 76 -4.54 5.27 0.60
C LEU A 76 -5.28 5.19 -0.74
N ALA A 77 -4.64 4.60 -1.75
CA ALA A 77 -5.26 4.40 -3.05
C ALA A 77 -6.43 3.42 -2.98
N ALA A 78 -6.27 2.29 -2.30
CA ALA A 78 -7.30 1.28 -2.14
C ALA A 78 -8.54 1.82 -1.42
N ALA A 79 -8.36 2.60 -0.35
CA ALA A 79 -9.45 3.24 0.37
C ALA A 79 -10.23 4.26 -0.46
N HIS A 80 -9.54 4.96 -1.36
CA HIS A 80 -10.19 5.85 -2.33
C HIS A 80 -11.01 5.06 -3.37
N TYR A 81 -10.43 4.01 -3.95
CA TYR A 81 -11.11 3.24 -5.00
C TYR A 81 -12.22 2.32 -4.48
N LYS A 82 -12.09 1.83 -3.23
CA LYS A 82 -13.01 0.88 -2.60
C LYS A 82 -13.40 1.36 -1.18
N PRO A 83 -14.17 2.46 -1.07
CA PRO A 83 -14.42 3.11 0.22
C PRO A 83 -15.31 2.31 1.18
N LYS A 84 -15.89 1.19 0.74
CA LYS A 84 -16.76 0.32 1.56
C LYS A 84 -15.99 -0.80 2.28
N SER A 85 -14.67 -0.82 2.23
CA SER A 85 -13.80 -1.77 2.92
C SER A 85 -12.78 -1.02 3.79
N PHE A 86 -12.06 -1.74 4.65
CA PHE A 86 -11.13 -1.16 5.62
C PHE A 86 -9.71 -1.61 5.30
N TYR A 87 -8.76 -0.69 5.38
CA TYR A 87 -7.36 -0.90 5.01
C TYR A 87 -6.44 -0.63 6.20
N TYR A 88 -5.55 -1.55 6.45
CA TYR A 88 -4.61 -1.51 7.55
C TYR A 88 -3.20 -1.64 7.01
N GLY A 89 -2.31 -0.71 7.35
CA GLY A 89 -0.90 -0.78 7.00
C GLY A 89 -0.06 -1.07 8.23
N ILE A 90 0.86 -2.02 8.13
CA ILE A 90 1.88 -2.28 9.14
C ILE A 90 3.26 -1.97 8.56
N GLU A 91 4.04 -1.13 9.24
CA GLU A 91 5.37 -0.71 8.81
C GLU A 91 6.30 -0.55 10.02
N GLN A 92 7.53 -1.06 9.91
CA GLN A 92 8.51 -1.00 11.01
C GLN A 92 9.09 0.40 11.21
N ARG A 93 9.19 1.19 10.15
CA ARG A 93 9.79 2.54 10.20
C ARG A 93 8.75 3.57 10.61
N GLU A 94 8.86 4.04 11.84
CA GLU A 94 7.96 5.07 12.39
C GLU A 94 7.86 6.32 11.49
N ARG A 95 8.98 6.72 10.89
CA ARG A 95 9.01 7.85 9.95
C ARG A 95 8.08 7.65 8.76
N LEU A 96 8.02 6.44 8.19
CA LEU A 96 7.15 6.14 7.04
C LEU A 96 5.69 6.08 7.48
N VAL A 97 5.38 5.52 8.65
CA VAL A 97 4.03 5.55 9.25
C VAL A 97 3.55 6.98 9.45
N ASN A 98 4.38 7.86 10.02
CA ASN A 98 4.04 9.28 10.22
C ASN A 98 3.75 10.01 8.90
N LEU A 99 4.46 9.65 7.83
CA LEU A 99 4.21 10.17 6.48
C LEU A 99 2.89 9.65 5.91
N ALA A 100 2.59 8.36 6.09
CA ALA A 100 1.33 7.75 5.67
C ALA A 100 0.12 8.41 6.37
N GLU A 101 0.22 8.62 7.69
CA GLU A 101 -0.82 9.31 8.46
C GLU A 101 -0.99 10.78 8.04
N SER A 102 0.12 11.47 7.76
CA SER A 102 0.08 12.86 7.27
C SER A 102 -0.60 12.96 5.91
N ALA A 103 -0.31 12.02 5.01
CA ALA A 103 -0.99 11.92 3.71
C ALA A 103 -2.48 11.60 3.89
N ASN A 104 -2.83 10.67 4.79
CA ASN A 104 -4.23 10.35 5.10
C ASN A 104 -5.01 11.57 5.64
N LYS A 105 -4.39 12.36 6.51
CA LYS A 105 -5.01 13.61 7.03
C LYS A 105 -5.34 14.59 5.90
N LYS A 106 -4.46 14.75 4.89
CA LYS A 106 -4.73 15.59 3.71
C LYS A 106 -5.87 15.02 2.86
N LEU A 107 -5.90 13.70 2.66
CA LEU A 107 -6.90 13.00 1.84
C LEU A 107 -8.25 12.82 2.57
N ARG A 108 -8.28 12.93 3.90
CA ARG A 108 -9.47 12.78 4.76
C ARG A 108 -10.20 11.43 4.61
N LEU A 109 -9.44 10.37 4.34
CA LEU A 109 -10.00 9.02 4.25
C LEU A 109 -10.26 8.48 5.67
N LYS A 110 -11.40 7.78 5.86
CA LYS A 110 -11.87 7.37 7.21
C LYS A 110 -11.74 5.85 7.46
N ASN A 111 -11.42 5.10 6.44
CA ASN A 111 -11.39 3.64 6.42
C ASN A 111 -9.96 3.07 6.36
N ILE A 112 -9.02 3.80 6.96
CA ILE A 112 -7.59 3.43 7.00
C ILE A 112 -7.07 3.55 8.44
N SER A 113 -6.15 2.64 8.78
CA SER A 113 -5.33 2.72 9.99
C SER A 113 -3.91 2.29 9.67
N PHE A 114 -2.92 3.01 10.22
CA PHE A 114 -1.52 2.63 10.12
C PHE A 114 -0.98 2.28 11.49
N THR A 115 -0.15 1.24 11.56
CA THR A 115 0.49 0.76 12.79
C THR A 115 2.00 0.76 12.60
N ASN A 116 2.73 1.38 13.53
CA ASN A 116 4.18 1.22 13.60
C ASN A 116 4.51 -0.07 14.35
N GLY A 117 5.26 -0.95 13.72
CA GLY A 117 5.68 -2.22 14.30
C GLY A 117 6.04 -3.28 13.27
N ASN A 118 6.47 -4.43 13.78
CA ASN A 118 6.75 -5.58 12.95
C ASN A 118 5.46 -6.39 12.71
N PHE A 119 5.21 -6.80 11.47
CA PHE A 119 4.03 -7.60 11.11
C PHE A 119 3.94 -8.95 11.85
N THR A 120 5.05 -9.43 12.41
CA THR A 120 5.08 -10.64 13.23
C THR A 120 4.44 -10.46 14.62
N GLN A 121 4.12 -9.22 14.99
CA GLN A 121 3.52 -8.87 16.30
C GLN A 121 2.01 -8.66 16.22
N ILE A 122 1.41 -8.77 15.02
CA ILE A 122 -0.03 -8.59 14.82
C ILE A 122 -0.77 -9.91 14.67
N ASP A 123 -2.04 -9.91 15.02
CA ASP A 123 -2.91 -11.07 14.86
C ASP A 123 -3.57 -11.08 13.48
N PHE A 124 -3.16 -11.98 12.61
CA PHE A 124 -3.68 -12.13 11.25
C PHE A 124 -5.17 -12.51 11.21
N ARG A 125 -5.73 -13.05 12.30
CA ARG A 125 -7.17 -13.36 12.41
C ARG A 125 -8.05 -12.12 12.32
N ASN A 126 -7.50 -10.94 12.61
CA ASN A 126 -8.21 -9.67 12.54
C ASN A 126 -8.40 -9.14 11.11
N TYR A 127 -7.84 -9.79 10.10
CA TYR A 127 -7.87 -9.35 8.70
C TYR A 127 -8.42 -10.45 7.81
N ASP A 128 -9.15 -10.06 6.77
CA ASP A 128 -9.81 -11.00 5.87
C ASP A 128 -8.93 -11.30 4.65
N HIS A 129 -8.19 -10.29 4.12
CA HIS A 129 -7.37 -10.39 2.92
C HIS A 129 -6.05 -9.62 3.09
N PHE A 130 -5.07 -9.88 2.19
CA PHE A 130 -3.72 -9.37 2.34
C PHE A 130 -3.16 -8.81 1.05
N TYR A 131 -2.41 -7.72 1.16
CA TYR A 131 -1.56 -7.18 0.12
C TYR A 131 -0.10 -7.31 0.54
N PHE A 132 0.77 -7.68 -0.40
CA PHE A 132 2.18 -7.86 -0.17
C PHE A 132 2.98 -7.42 -1.40
N TYR A 133 3.85 -6.42 -1.23
CA TYR A 133 4.77 -5.94 -2.26
C TYR A 133 6.20 -6.17 -1.83
N ASN A 134 6.70 -7.39 -2.01
CA ASN A 134 8.13 -7.74 -1.87
C ASN A 134 8.81 -7.14 -0.60
N SER A 135 8.07 -7.01 0.50
CA SER A 135 8.44 -6.19 1.66
C SER A 135 9.66 -6.70 2.43
N PHE A 136 10.10 -7.95 2.18
CA PHE A 136 11.24 -8.55 2.87
C PHE A 136 12.52 -8.50 2.06
N TYR A 137 12.47 -8.10 0.79
CA TYR A 137 13.58 -8.16 -0.16
C TYR A 137 14.75 -7.27 0.25
N GLU A 138 14.50 -6.22 1.02
CA GLU A 138 15.55 -5.39 1.60
C GLU A 138 16.52 -6.16 2.51
N ASN A 139 16.12 -7.35 3.02
CA ASN A 139 16.99 -8.21 3.83
C ASN A 139 18.05 -8.96 2.99
N ILE A 140 17.92 -9.00 1.66
CA ILE A 140 18.88 -9.66 0.77
C ILE A 140 20.08 -8.74 0.52
N ILE A 141 21.27 -9.32 0.50
CA ILE A 141 22.51 -8.60 0.21
C ILE A 141 22.48 -8.08 -1.22
N GLY A 142 22.86 -6.80 -1.41
CA GLY A 142 22.93 -6.17 -2.74
C GLY A 142 21.61 -5.61 -3.26
N THR A 143 20.51 -5.70 -2.49
CA THR A 143 19.26 -5.04 -2.84
C THR A 143 19.23 -3.58 -2.35
N ASP A 144 18.42 -2.76 -3.03
CA ASP A 144 18.18 -1.39 -2.60
C ASP A 144 17.40 -1.36 -1.28
N LYS A 145 17.91 -0.58 -0.33
CA LYS A 145 17.31 -0.38 0.98
C LYS A 145 16.71 1.02 1.08
N ILE A 146 15.59 1.15 1.75
CA ILE A 146 14.96 2.45 2.01
C ILE A 146 15.88 3.31 2.88
N ASP A 147 16.41 2.73 3.97
CA ASP A 147 17.34 3.38 4.89
C ASP A 147 18.10 2.34 5.74
N GLN A 148 18.77 2.77 6.79
CA GLN A 148 19.54 1.93 7.72
C GLN A 148 18.94 1.96 9.14
N THR A 149 17.65 2.27 9.28
CA THR A 149 17.01 2.41 10.60
C THR A 149 16.50 1.09 11.18
N ILE A 150 16.51 0.03 10.39
CA ILE A 150 16.16 -1.33 10.81
C ILE A 150 17.30 -2.30 10.44
N ASP A 151 17.32 -3.44 11.11
CA ASP A 151 18.29 -4.49 10.82
C ASP A 151 17.91 -5.27 9.57
N TYR A 152 18.94 -5.74 8.85
CA TYR A 152 18.80 -6.53 7.63
C TYR A 152 19.69 -7.75 7.71
N SER A 153 19.15 -8.93 7.43
CA SER A 153 19.92 -10.15 7.27
C SER A 153 19.16 -11.20 6.47
N LEU A 154 19.88 -12.17 5.93
CA LEU A 154 19.28 -13.32 5.25
C LEU A 154 18.43 -14.16 6.23
N GLU A 155 18.83 -14.21 7.50
CA GLU A 155 18.07 -14.88 8.55
C GLU A 155 16.71 -14.20 8.76
N LEU A 156 16.66 -12.85 8.76
CA LEU A 156 15.41 -12.09 8.83
C LEU A 156 14.55 -12.32 7.59
N PHE A 157 15.14 -12.34 6.38
CA PHE A 157 14.41 -12.68 5.16
C PHE A 157 13.71 -14.04 5.28
N ASN A 158 14.48 -15.07 5.65
CA ASN A 158 13.96 -16.43 5.81
C ASN A 158 12.93 -16.53 6.95
N TYR A 159 13.14 -15.81 8.05
CA TYR A 159 12.21 -15.78 9.18
C TYR A 159 10.87 -15.14 8.77
N TYR A 160 10.90 -13.98 8.13
CA TYR A 160 9.70 -13.26 7.72
C TYR A 160 8.88 -14.03 6.68
N ASN A 161 9.53 -14.60 5.66
CA ASN A 161 8.86 -15.44 4.67
C ASN A 161 8.19 -16.66 5.33
N ARG A 162 8.91 -17.36 6.20
CA ARG A 162 8.35 -18.52 6.92
C ARG A 162 7.20 -18.12 7.85
N TYR A 163 7.30 -16.96 8.50
CA TYR A 163 6.25 -16.47 9.37
C TYR A 163 5.00 -16.13 8.55
N LEU A 164 5.13 -15.35 7.48
CA LEU A 164 4.02 -15.00 6.58
C LEU A 164 3.34 -16.25 6.04
N TYR A 165 4.13 -17.19 5.50
CA TYR A 165 3.63 -18.47 5.00
C TYR A 165 2.74 -19.18 6.02
N LYS A 166 3.23 -19.35 7.27
CA LYS A 166 2.47 -20.00 8.34
C LYS A 166 1.19 -19.25 8.72
N GLN A 167 1.21 -17.92 8.69
CA GLN A 167 0.00 -17.14 8.98
C GLN A 167 -1.04 -17.27 7.88
N LEU A 168 -0.63 -17.23 6.63
CA LEU A 168 -1.52 -17.45 5.48
C LEU A 168 -2.07 -18.88 5.45
N GLU A 169 -1.26 -19.89 5.78
CA GLU A 169 -1.68 -21.30 5.87
C GLU A 169 -2.83 -21.50 6.85
N GLN A 170 -2.91 -20.71 7.92
CA GLN A 170 -3.97 -20.78 8.93
C GLN A 170 -5.27 -20.04 8.54
N LYS A 171 -5.27 -19.31 7.43
CA LYS A 171 -6.45 -18.56 7.00
C LYS A 171 -7.54 -19.51 6.45
N PRO A 172 -8.82 -19.15 6.53
CA PRO A 172 -9.90 -19.96 5.97
C PRO A 172 -9.88 -19.95 4.42
N PRO A 173 -10.47 -20.97 3.76
CA PRO A 173 -10.77 -20.91 2.34
C PRO A 173 -11.51 -19.63 1.95
N GLY A 174 -11.25 -19.13 0.74
CA GLY A 174 -11.78 -17.85 0.26
C GLY A 174 -10.92 -16.64 0.63
N THR A 175 -9.90 -16.79 1.50
CA THR A 175 -8.94 -15.71 1.77
C THR A 175 -8.22 -15.33 0.48
N ARG A 176 -8.17 -14.02 0.19
CA ARG A 176 -7.48 -13.47 -0.99
C ARG A 176 -6.15 -12.84 -0.61
N VAL A 177 -5.17 -13.05 -1.48
CA VAL A 177 -3.86 -12.37 -1.39
C VAL A 177 -3.57 -11.75 -2.74
N ALA A 178 -3.12 -10.50 -2.76
CA ALA A 178 -2.56 -9.88 -3.95
C ALA A 178 -1.08 -9.61 -3.71
N THR A 179 -0.22 -10.17 -4.56
CA THR A 179 1.24 -9.98 -4.45
C THR A 179 1.76 -9.19 -5.64
N PHE A 180 2.73 -8.30 -5.37
CA PHE A 180 3.43 -7.57 -6.41
C PHE A 180 4.93 -7.78 -6.26
N HIS A 181 5.62 -8.23 -7.33
CA HIS A 181 7.04 -8.63 -7.35
C HIS A 181 7.43 -9.72 -6.34
N SER A 182 6.53 -10.62 -5.98
CA SER A 182 6.80 -11.71 -5.03
C SER A 182 7.01 -13.05 -5.75
N LEU A 183 7.77 -13.93 -5.12
CA LEU A 183 8.00 -15.29 -5.59
C LEU A 183 6.79 -16.19 -5.24
N GLU A 184 6.56 -17.23 -6.05
CA GLU A 184 5.39 -18.10 -5.85
C GLU A 184 5.52 -18.98 -4.61
N ASP A 185 6.73 -19.36 -4.23
CA ASP A 185 7.02 -20.18 -3.06
C ASP A 185 6.87 -19.43 -1.72
N GLU A 186 6.67 -18.09 -1.75
CA GLU A 186 6.33 -17.29 -0.58
C GLU A 186 4.87 -17.47 -0.13
N ILE A 187 4.02 -18.03 -1.03
CA ILE A 187 2.58 -18.24 -0.77
C ILE A 187 2.29 -19.73 -0.54
N PRO A 188 1.45 -20.11 0.44
CA PRO A 188 1.11 -21.52 0.69
C PRO A 188 0.48 -22.22 -0.51
N ARG A 189 0.74 -23.53 -0.64
CA ARG A 189 0.31 -24.34 -1.79
C ARG A 189 -1.21 -24.49 -1.95
N ASP A 190 -1.96 -24.22 -0.89
CA ASP A 190 -3.41 -24.19 -0.88
C ASP A 190 -4.00 -22.84 -1.34
N TYR A 191 -3.15 -21.92 -1.83
CA TYR A 191 -3.56 -20.73 -2.56
C TYR A 191 -3.33 -20.94 -4.05
N HIS A 192 -4.38 -20.74 -4.84
CA HIS A 192 -4.31 -20.88 -6.30
C HIS A 192 -4.28 -19.50 -6.96
N ILE A 193 -3.43 -19.34 -7.98
CA ILE A 193 -3.42 -18.14 -8.81
C ILE A 193 -4.69 -18.12 -9.64
N VAL A 194 -5.53 -17.11 -9.45
CA VAL A 194 -6.78 -16.90 -10.19
C VAL A 194 -6.66 -15.77 -11.22
N GLY A 195 -5.54 -15.09 -11.27
CA GLY A 195 -5.24 -14.07 -12.25
C GLY A 195 -3.83 -13.52 -12.09
N SER A 196 -3.28 -13.01 -13.18
CA SER A 196 -1.98 -12.37 -13.23
C SER A 196 -2.03 -11.17 -14.17
N GLU A 197 -1.34 -10.09 -13.81
CA GLU A 197 -1.27 -8.86 -14.59
C GLU A 197 0.14 -8.24 -14.50
N MET A 198 0.38 -7.16 -15.25
CA MET A 198 1.66 -6.42 -15.24
C MET A 198 2.86 -7.33 -15.57
N ASN A 199 2.75 -8.15 -16.62
CA ASN A 199 3.76 -9.14 -17.02
C ASN A 199 4.10 -10.12 -15.89
N ASP A 200 3.08 -10.71 -15.26
CA ASP A 200 3.15 -11.66 -14.15
C ASP A 200 3.74 -11.11 -12.84
N LEU A 201 3.94 -9.80 -12.74
CA LEU A 201 4.42 -9.17 -11.52
C LEU A 201 3.34 -8.98 -10.47
N LEU A 202 2.07 -8.76 -10.88
CA LEU A 202 0.92 -8.68 -10.00
C LEU A 202 0.12 -9.97 -10.09
N LYS A 203 0.10 -10.75 -9.01
CA LYS A 203 -0.62 -12.02 -8.94
C LYS A 203 -1.76 -11.95 -7.95
N PHE A 204 -2.86 -12.61 -8.28
CA PHE A 204 -4.06 -12.72 -7.46
C PHE A 204 -4.27 -14.16 -7.03
N TRP A 205 -4.38 -14.38 -5.73
CA TRP A 205 -4.45 -15.69 -5.11
C TRP A 205 -5.72 -15.84 -4.31
N ILE A 206 -6.33 -17.01 -4.37
CA ILE A 206 -7.45 -17.40 -3.49
C ILE A 206 -7.09 -18.72 -2.82
N LYS A 207 -7.29 -18.77 -1.51
CA LYS A 207 -7.17 -20.00 -0.74
C LYS A 207 -8.35 -20.94 -1.05
N VAL A 208 -8.05 -22.21 -1.31
CA VAL A 208 -9.03 -23.28 -1.57
C VAL A 208 -9.23 -24.16 -0.36
#